data_da987baa5fdf63e1cf8b962bcc2d11a3
#
_entry.id   da987baa5fdf63e1cf8b962bcc2d11a3
#
_cell.length_a   1.000
_cell.length_b   1.000
_cell.length_c   1.000
_cell.angle_alpha   90.00
_cell.angle_beta   90.00
_cell.angle_gamma   90.00
#
_symmetry.space_group_name_H-M   'P 1'
#
loop_
_entity.id
_entity.type
_entity.pdbx_description
1 polymer ?
#
loop_
_entity_poly.entity_id
_entity_poly.type
_entity_poly.pdbx_seq_one_letter_code
_entity_poly.pdbx_strand_id
1 'polypeptide(L)'
;MTKEQYIKITEPLRSNQERAKRVTSLNHMLTALVFCVYPLYLFMLFTDKNPWLWRAILVPAVSFVGLSIVRKIINAPRPYEKFDMPPVLEKDTKGKSFPSRHVFSVFIIAMTIFYEHPGAGVLLGIIGLLLGIVRVLVGVHEPKDIIVGALAGIVCGIVGYYVI
;
A
#
# COMPACT_ATOMS: atom_id res chain seq x y z
N MET A 1 10.33 15.04 3.86
CA MET A 1 10.39 14.92 5.34
C MET A 1 11.81 15.25 5.78
N THR A 2 11.99 15.97 6.91
CA THR A 2 13.30 16.23 7.54
C THR A 2 13.64 15.12 8.55
N LYS A 3 14.93 15.07 8.99
CA LYS A 3 15.37 14.11 10.03
C LYS A 3 14.61 14.33 11.35
N GLU A 4 14.40 15.58 11.73
CA GLU A 4 13.66 15.94 12.95
C GLU A 4 12.21 15.47 12.92
N GLN A 5 11.54 15.66 11.78
CA GLN A 5 10.17 15.14 11.56
C GLN A 5 10.14 13.61 11.65
N TYR A 6 11.14 12.93 11.06
CA TYR A 6 11.24 11.48 11.14
C TYR A 6 11.40 11.00 12.58
N ILE A 7 12.28 11.62 13.35
CA ILE A 7 12.47 11.32 14.77
C ILE A 7 11.16 11.53 15.53
N LYS A 8 10.54 12.72 15.40
CA LYS A 8 9.29 13.06 16.10
C LYS A 8 8.17 12.05 15.82
N ILE A 9 8.06 11.53 14.60
CA ILE A 9 7.05 10.56 14.23
C ILE A 9 7.35 9.16 14.80
N THR A 10 8.63 8.74 14.76
CA THR A 10 9.00 7.36 15.15
C THR A 10 9.34 7.21 16.64
N GLU A 11 9.74 8.27 17.33
CA GLU A 11 10.16 8.25 18.74
C GLU A 11 9.11 7.66 19.70
N PRO A 12 7.80 7.97 19.59
CA PRO A 12 6.78 7.38 20.48
C PRO A 12 6.68 5.85 20.40
N LEU A 13 7.14 5.28 19.28
CA LEU A 13 7.19 3.82 19.08
C LEU A 13 8.56 3.26 19.51
N ARG A 14 9.65 3.99 19.26
CA ARG A 14 11.01 3.56 19.64
C ARG A 14 11.20 3.52 21.15
N SER A 15 10.62 4.48 21.87
CA SER A 15 10.69 4.57 23.33
C SER A 15 9.81 3.54 24.05
N ASN A 16 8.90 2.86 23.34
CA ASN A 16 7.98 1.89 23.94
C ASN A 16 7.83 0.63 23.06
N GLN A 17 8.52 -0.43 23.47
CA GLN A 17 8.55 -1.69 22.73
C GLN A 17 7.17 -2.36 22.56
N GLU A 18 6.27 -2.22 23.55
CA GLU A 18 4.91 -2.75 23.41
C GLU A 18 4.11 -2.02 22.33
N ARG A 19 4.20 -0.68 22.29
CA ARG A 19 3.56 0.13 21.24
C ARG A 19 4.14 -0.23 19.87
N ALA A 20 5.45 -0.38 19.76
CA ALA A 20 6.11 -0.80 18.53
C ALA A 20 5.56 -2.15 18.06
N LYS A 21 5.47 -3.16 18.92
CA LYS A 21 4.91 -4.49 18.60
C LYS A 21 3.46 -4.39 18.13
N ARG A 22 2.61 -3.63 18.84
CA ARG A 22 1.19 -3.46 18.45
C ARG A 22 1.04 -2.82 17.09
N VAL A 23 1.78 -1.74 16.79
CA VAL A 23 1.71 -1.05 15.49
C VAL A 23 2.30 -1.91 14.36
N THR A 24 3.37 -2.65 14.64
CA THR A 24 3.93 -3.64 13.69
C THR A 24 2.94 -4.77 13.40
N SER A 25 2.27 -5.30 14.43
CA SER A 25 1.22 -6.32 14.27
C SER A 25 0.05 -5.78 13.44
N LEU A 26 -0.38 -4.54 13.71
CA LEU A 26 -1.42 -3.86 12.91
C LEU A 26 -1.01 -3.74 11.44
N ASN A 27 0.25 -3.36 11.15
CA ASN A 27 0.76 -3.32 9.78
C ASN A 27 0.65 -4.69 9.08
N HIS A 28 1.01 -5.77 9.77
CA HIS A 28 0.93 -7.12 9.22
C HIS A 28 -0.52 -7.56 9.02
N MET A 29 -1.40 -7.29 9.99
CA MET A 29 -2.81 -7.61 9.93
C MET A 29 -3.52 -6.89 8.77
N LEU A 30 -3.33 -5.57 8.62
CA LEU A 30 -3.92 -4.81 7.52
C LEU A 30 -3.40 -5.28 6.15
N THR A 31 -2.12 -5.64 6.07
CA THR A 31 -1.53 -6.19 4.86
C THR A 31 -2.13 -7.56 4.54
N ALA A 32 -2.17 -8.47 5.51
CA ALA A 32 -2.74 -9.81 5.35
C ALA A 32 -4.22 -9.77 4.96
N LEU A 33 -5.00 -8.86 5.54
CA LEU A 33 -6.41 -8.67 5.20
C LEU A 33 -6.60 -8.45 3.69
N VAL A 34 -5.83 -7.54 3.10
CA VAL A 34 -5.94 -7.24 1.66
C VAL A 34 -5.46 -8.43 0.82
N PHE A 35 -4.39 -9.11 1.25
CA PHE A 35 -3.91 -10.34 0.60
C PHE A 35 -4.91 -11.50 0.65
N CYS A 36 -5.80 -11.54 1.62
CA CYS A 36 -6.88 -12.52 1.71
C CYS A 36 -8.13 -12.09 0.93
N VAL A 37 -8.53 -10.83 1.07
CA VAL A 37 -9.76 -10.31 0.44
C VAL A 37 -9.69 -10.37 -1.08
N TYR A 38 -8.58 -10.01 -1.68
CA TYR A 38 -8.48 -9.96 -3.14
C TYR A 38 -8.56 -11.33 -3.81
N PRO A 39 -7.82 -12.39 -3.39
CA PRO A 39 -8.00 -13.72 -3.95
C PRO A 39 -9.40 -14.30 -3.71
N LEU A 40 -10.01 -14.03 -2.55
CA LEU A 40 -11.40 -14.44 -2.28
C LEU A 40 -12.38 -13.78 -3.24
N TYR A 41 -12.21 -12.48 -3.52
CA TYR A 41 -13.02 -11.78 -4.50
C TYR A 41 -12.85 -12.36 -5.91
N LEU A 42 -11.61 -12.65 -6.33
CA LEU A 42 -11.35 -13.29 -7.62
C LEU A 42 -11.96 -14.70 -7.69
N PHE A 43 -11.89 -15.46 -6.60
CA PHE A 43 -12.51 -16.79 -6.51
C PHE A 43 -14.03 -16.71 -6.65
N MET A 44 -14.67 -15.73 -6.02
CA MET A 44 -16.11 -15.47 -6.16
C MET A 44 -16.45 -15.17 -7.63
N LEU A 45 -15.73 -14.25 -8.28
CA LEU A 45 -15.94 -13.95 -9.70
C LEU A 45 -15.75 -15.19 -10.60
N PHE A 46 -14.81 -16.05 -10.26
CA PHE A 46 -14.55 -17.29 -11.00
C PHE A 46 -15.71 -18.29 -10.86
N THR A 47 -16.22 -18.51 -9.64
CA THR A 47 -17.34 -19.44 -9.40
C THR A 47 -18.63 -18.97 -10.05
N ASP A 48 -18.87 -17.66 -10.05
CA ASP A 48 -20.04 -17.04 -10.65
C ASP A 48 -19.94 -16.91 -12.18
N LYS A 49 -18.80 -17.34 -12.76
CA LYS A 49 -18.48 -17.19 -14.19
C LYS A 49 -18.64 -15.75 -14.67
N ASN A 50 -18.33 -14.80 -13.78
CA ASN A 50 -18.48 -13.38 -14.05
C ASN A 50 -17.46 -12.94 -15.13
N PRO A 51 -17.89 -12.34 -16.25
CA PRO A 51 -16.99 -11.89 -17.32
C PRO A 51 -16.00 -10.83 -16.86
N TRP A 52 -16.28 -10.17 -15.73
CA TRP A 52 -15.43 -9.19 -15.09
C TRP A 52 -14.10 -9.74 -14.54
N LEU A 53 -14.01 -11.06 -14.31
CA LEU A 53 -12.85 -11.73 -13.74
C LEU A 53 -11.53 -11.31 -14.40
N TRP A 54 -11.48 -11.32 -15.72
CA TRP A 54 -10.24 -11.02 -16.45
C TRP A 54 -9.79 -9.58 -16.27
N ARG A 55 -10.72 -8.63 -16.23
CA ARG A 55 -10.38 -7.22 -15.94
C ARG A 55 -9.91 -7.07 -14.48
N ALA A 56 -10.58 -7.74 -13.55
CA ALA A 56 -10.19 -7.74 -12.14
C ALA A 56 -8.78 -8.31 -11.90
N ILE A 57 -8.28 -9.19 -12.77
CA ILE A 57 -6.92 -9.71 -12.73
C ILE A 57 -5.95 -8.80 -13.50
N LEU A 58 -6.25 -8.47 -14.75
CA LEU A 58 -5.29 -7.82 -15.65
C LEU A 58 -5.00 -6.38 -15.25
N VAL A 59 -6.01 -5.60 -14.86
CA VAL A 59 -5.80 -4.20 -14.48
C VAL A 59 -4.85 -4.06 -13.29
N PRO A 60 -5.05 -4.75 -12.15
CA PRO A 60 -4.10 -4.69 -11.05
C PRO A 60 -2.73 -5.27 -11.40
N ALA A 61 -2.67 -6.38 -12.16
CA ALA A 61 -1.41 -7.02 -12.52
C ALA A 61 -0.53 -6.11 -13.39
N VAL A 62 -1.07 -5.57 -14.48
CA VAL A 62 -0.35 -4.66 -15.39
C VAL A 62 0.07 -3.39 -14.65
N SER A 63 -0.84 -2.79 -13.88
CA SER A 63 -0.56 -1.59 -13.09
C SER A 63 0.54 -1.83 -12.04
N PHE A 64 0.53 -2.98 -11.38
CA PHE A 64 1.55 -3.35 -10.39
C PHE A 64 2.93 -3.54 -11.03
N VAL A 65 3.00 -4.16 -12.21
CA VAL A 65 4.25 -4.31 -12.97
C VAL A 65 4.76 -2.93 -13.40
N GLY A 66 3.91 -2.09 -13.97
CA GLY A 66 4.25 -0.72 -14.35
C GLY A 66 4.80 0.09 -13.18
N LEU A 67 4.10 0.10 -12.04
CA LEU A 67 4.59 0.76 -10.83
C LEU A 67 5.94 0.20 -10.37
N SER A 68 6.11 -1.12 -10.45
CA SER A 68 7.36 -1.77 -10.01
C SER A 68 8.55 -1.36 -10.88
N ILE A 69 8.34 -1.16 -12.19
CA ILE A 69 9.34 -0.61 -13.12
C ILE A 69 9.68 0.83 -12.74
N VAL A 70 8.66 1.69 -12.57
CA VAL A 70 8.87 3.10 -12.16
C VAL A 70 9.66 3.18 -10.86
N ARG A 71 9.33 2.36 -9.86
CA ARG A 71 10.06 2.30 -8.58
C ARG A 71 11.51 1.85 -8.74
N LYS A 72 11.78 0.93 -9.67
CA LYS A 72 13.14 0.47 -9.97
C LYS A 72 13.96 1.57 -10.62
N ILE A 73 13.36 2.35 -11.53
CA ILE A 73 14.01 3.48 -12.22
C ILE A 73 14.30 4.61 -11.23
N ILE A 74 13.32 5.04 -10.45
CA ILE A 74 13.47 6.15 -9.48
C ILE A 74 14.43 5.76 -8.35
N ASN A 75 14.37 4.52 -7.89
CA ASN A 75 15.19 3.95 -6.82
C ASN A 75 15.40 4.85 -5.59
N ALA A 76 14.37 5.58 -5.18
CA ALA A 76 14.43 6.53 -4.06
C ALA A 76 14.85 5.83 -2.75
N PRO A 77 15.76 6.43 -1.95
CA PRO A 77 16.14 5.88 -0.66
C PRO A 77 14.96 5.92 0.33
N ARG A 78 14.96 5.00 1.28
CA ARG A 78 13.96 4.97 2.35
C ARG A 78 14.33 5.93 3.47
N PRO A 79 13.38 6.37 4.32
CA PRO A 79 13.67 7.28 5.41
C PRO A 79 14.79 6.80 6.33
N TYR A 80 14.83 5.51 6.66
CA TYR A 80 15.85 4.94 7.52
C TYR A 80 17.25 4.88 6.88
N GLU A 81 17.34 4.79 5.54
CA GLU A 81 18.61 4.93 4.80
C GLU A 81 19.05 6.40 4.75
N LYS A 82 18.10 7.29 4.42
CA LYS A 82 18.35 8.73 4.25
C LYS A 82 18.83 9.39 5.53
N PHE A 83 18.36 8.95 6.69
CA PHE A 83 18.64 9.55 7.98
C PHE A 83 19.61 8.73 8.84
N ASP A 84 20.04 7.56 8.34
CA ASP A 84 20.89 6.60 9.06
C ASP A 84 20.32 6.25 10.44
N MET A 85 19.05 5.85 10.45
CA MET A 85 18.31 5.51 11.66
C MET A 85 17.42 4.30 11.38
N PRO A 86 17.55 3.19 12.16
CA PRO A 86 16.75 1.99 11.91
C PRO A 86 15.24 2.28 11.97
N PRO A 87 14.41 1.62 11.17
CA PRO A 87 12.96 1.74 11.26
C PRO A 87 12.42 1.01 12.51
N VAL A 88 11.21 1.32 12.92
CA VAL A 88 10.52 0.58 14.00
C VAL A 88 10.15 -0.83 13.53
N LEU A 89 9.70 -0.95 12.28
CA LEU A 89 9.49 -2.24 11.62
C LEU A 89 10.82 -2.73 11.07
N GLU A 90 11.30 -3.88 11.53
CA GLU A 90 12.51 -4.52 11.01
C GLU A 90 12.43 -4.69 9.50
N LYS A 91 13.33 -4.03 8.79
CA LYS A 91 13.37 -4.02 7.34
C LYS A 91 14.76 -3.65 6.81
N ASP A 92 15.33 -4.56 6.02
CA ASP A 92 16.67 -4.42 5.45
C ASP A 92 16.68 -3.98 3.97
N THR A 93 15.49 -3.83 3.37
CA THR A 93 15.37 -3.52 1.95
C THR A 93 15.83 -2.09 1.65
N LYS A 94 16.90 -1.94 0.90
CA LYS A 94 17.42 -0.65 0.44
C LYS A 94 16.72 -0.17 -0.83
N GLY A 95 16.61 1.16 -0.95
CA GLY A 95 16.02 1.83 -2.10
C GLY A 95 14.54 1.55 -2.33
N LYS A 96 14.06 1.97 -3.49
CA LYS A 96 12.69 1.73 -3.98
C LYS A 96 11.61 2.17 -2.97
N SER A 97 11.80 3.32 -2.28
CA SER A 97 10.80 3.84 -1.35
C SER A 97 9.57 4.36 -2.09
N PHE A 98 9.78 5.15 -3.12
CA PHE A 98 8.75 5.93 -3.82
C PHE A 98 8.31 5.30 -5.15
N PRO A 99 7.01 5.30 -5.45
CA PRO A 99 5.87 5.42 -4.53
C PRO A 99 5.68 4.17 -3.65
N SER A 100 4.83 4.24 -2.60
CA SER A 100 4.58 3.09 -1.74
C SER A 100 3.81 1.98 -2.46
N ARG A 101 4.46 0.82 -2.67
CA ARG A 101 3.86 -0.33 -3.37
C ARG A 101 2.69 -0.95 -2.61
N HIS A 102 2.77 -1.03 -1.28
CA HIS A 102 1.69 -1.61 -0.48
C HIS A 102 0.44 -0.75 -0.56
N VAL A 103 0.59 0.57 -0.41
CA VAL A 103 -0.56 1.49 -0.50
C VAL A 103 -1.14 1.47 -1.90
N PHE A 104 -0.31 1.53 -2.94
CA PHE A 104 -0.75 1.37 -4.32
C PHE A 104 -1.57 0.09 -4.51
N SER A 105 -1.07 -1.07 -4.02
CA SER A 105 -1.76 -2.34 -4.17
C SER A 105 -3.13 -2.34 -3.50
N VAL A 106 -3.23 -1.75 -2.30
CA VAL A 106 -4.53 -1.65 -1.62
C VAL A 106 -5.50 -0.77 -2.41
N PHE A 107 -5.04 0.37 -2.94
CA PHE A 107 -5.93 1.28 -3.67
C PHE A 107 -6.34 0.75 -5.03
N ILE A 108 -5.46 0.06 -5.78
CA ILE A 108 -5.88 -0.57 -7.04
C ILE A 108 -6.87 -1.72 -6.80
N ILE A 109 -6.68 -2.52 -5.74
CA ILE A 109 -7.63 -3.56 -5.34
C ILE A 109 -8.95 -2.94 -4.87
N ALA A 110 -8.89 -1.86 -4.10
CA ALA A 110 -10.08 -1.11 -3.69
C ALA A 110 -10.89 -0.62 -4.89
N MET A 111 -10.23 -0.08 -5.92
CA MET A 111 -10.87 0.33 -7.18
C MET A 111 -11.45 -0.85 -7.96
N THR A 112 -10.77 -2.00 -7.94
CA THR A 112 -11.24 -3.25 -8.56
C THR A 112 -12.58 -3.69 -7.96
N ILE A 113 -12.66 -3.69 -6.63
CA ILE A 113 -13.88 -4.11 -5.92
C ILE A 113 -14.94 -3.01 -5.96
N PHE A 114 -14.53 -1.73 -5.94
CA PHE A 114 -15.43 -0.58 -5.98
C PHE A 114 -16.31 -0.57 -7.24
N TYR A 115 -15.80 -1.07 -8.35
CA TYR A 115 -16.54 -1.06 -9.61
C TYR A 115 -17.87 -1.83 -9.55
N GLU A 116 -17.91 -3.00 -8.89
CA GLU A 116 -19.13 -3.78 -8.70
C GLU A 116 -19.74 -3.59 -7.30
N HIS A 117 -18.89 -3.34 -6.28
CA HIS A 117 -19.29 -3.22 -4.87
C HIS A 117 -18.75 -1.93 -4.23
N PRO A 118 -19.37 -0.75 -4.51
CA PRO A 118 -18.83 0.54 -4.08
C PRO A 118 -18.57 0.64 -2.58
N GLY A 119 -19.47 0.11 -1.75
CA GLY A 119 -19.31 0.12 -0.28
C GLY A 119 -18.07 -0.65 0.20
N ALA A 120 -17.82 -1.83 -0.38
CA ALA A 120 -16.65 -2.64 -0.05
C ALA A 120 -15.35 -1.98 -0.55
N GLY A 121 -15.38 -1.38 -1.74
CA GLY A 121 -14.26 -0.63 -2.28
C GLY A 121 -13.89 0.58 -1.42
N VAL A 122 -14.87 1.36 -0.94
CA VAL A 122 -14.63 2.47 -0.01
C VAL A 122 -14.02 1.98 1.30
N LEU A 123 -14.56 0.89 1.88
CA LEU A 123 -14.02 0.30 3.10
C LEU A 123 -12.54 -0.11 2.94
N LEU A 124 -12.20 -0.75 1.81
CA LEU A 124 -10.80 -1.08 1.50
C LEU A 124 -9.93 0.16 1.30
N GLY A 125 -10.45 1.23 0.71
CA GLY A 125 -9.78 2.52 0.62
C GLY A 125 -9.43 3.09 2.00
N ILE A 126 -10.37 3.03 2.95
CA ILE A 126 -10.13 3.44 4.35
C ILE A 126 -9.03 2.57 4.98
N ILE A 127 -9.06 1.26 4.79
CA ILE A 127 -8.01 0.34 5.24
C ILE A 127 -6.66 0.71 4.61
N GLY A 128 -6.65 1.08 3.33
CA GLY A 128 -5.46 1.56 2.62
C GLY A 128 -4.87 2.83 3.22
N LEU A 129 -5.70 3.79 3.63
CA LEU A 129 -5.27 5.00 4.33
C LEU A 129 -4.66 4.66 5.69
N LEU A 130 -5.32 3.81 6.48
CA LEU A 130 -4.80 3.34 7.77
C LEU A 130 -3.45 2.64 7.61
N LEU A 131 -3.33 1.74 6.63
CA LEU A 131 -2.06 1.09 6.32
C LEU A 131 -0.99 2.13 5.94
N GLY A 132 -1.34 3.13 5.14
CA GLY A 132 -0.43 4.23 4.77
C GLY A 132 0.10 4.97 5.99
N ILE A 133 -0.78 5.36 6.92
CA ILE A 133 -0.42 6.02 8.19
C ILE A 133 0.53 5.13 8.99
N VAL A 134 0.17 3.87 9.18
CA VAL A 134 1.00 2.91 9.91
C VAL A 134 2.39 2.80 9.30
N ARG A 135 2.53 2.77 7.96
CA ARG A 135 3.82 2.69 7.28
C ARG A 135 4.70 3.93 7.48
N VAL A 136 4.11 5.10 7.67
CA VAL A 136 4.84 6.32 8.05
C VAL A 136 5.28 6.23 9.51
N LEU A 137 4.39 5.82 10.42
CA LEU A 137 4.68 5.68 11.85
C LEU A 137 5.81 4.68 12.14
N VAL A 138 5.84 3.55 11.42
CA VAL A 138 6.93 2.56 11.57
C VAL A 138 8.21 2.95 10.83
N GLY A 139 8.26 4.09 10.18
CA GLY A 139 9.47 4.69 9.60
C GLY A 139 9.94 4.07 8.27
N VAL A 140 9.07 3.36 7.53
CA VAL A 140 9.48 2.70 6.28
C VAL A 140 9.16 3.50 5.02
N HIS A 141 8.29 4.54 5.11
CA HIS A 141 7.92 5.43 4.01
C HIS A 141 7.77 6.88 4.47
N GLU A 142 7.98 7.82 3.56
CA GLU A 142 7.60 9.22 3.75
C GLU A 142 6.11 9.44 3.40
N PRO A 143 5.42 10.46 3.97
CA PRO A 143 4.02 10.76 3.62
C PRO A 143 3.76 10.89 2.11
N LYS A 144 4.70 11.51 1.37
CA LYS A 144 4.61 11.65 -0.09
C LYS A 144 4.56 10.29 -0.82
N ASP A 145 5.27 9.26 -0.29
CA ASP A 145 5.28 7.92 -0.89
C ASP A 145 3.89 7.29 -0.80
N ILE A 146 3.18 7.57 0.30
CA ILE A 146 1.82 7.10 0.57
C ILE A 146 0.81 7.79 -0.34
N ILE A 147 0.85 9.14 -0.38
CA ILE A 147 -0.06 9.94 -1.18
C ILE A 147 0.04 9.56 -2.66
N VAL A 148 1.26 9.53 -3.20
CA VAL A 148 1.47 9.19 -4.61
C VAL A 148 1.14 7.73 -4.88
N GLY A 149 1.42 6.82 -3.95
CA GLY A 149 1.01 5.41 -4.06
C GLY A 149 -0.52 5.25 -4.15
N ALA A 150 -1.26 5.95 -3.30
CA ALA A 150 -2.73 5.94 -3.30
C ALA A 150 -3.29 6.53 -4.60
N LEU A 151 -2.83 7.73 -4.99
CA LEU A 151 -3.28 8.40 -6.21
C LEU A 151 -2.99 7.56 -7.46
N ALA A 152 -1.79 6.96 -7.55
CA ALA A 152 -1.45 6.08 -8.66
C ALA A 152 -2.38 4.87 -8.73
N GLY A 153 -2.73 4.24 -7.59
CA GLY A 153 -3.69 3.14 -7.54
C GLY A 153 -5.08 3.56 -8.02
N ILE A 154 -5.57 4.71 -7.58
CA ILE A 154 -6.87 5.26 -8.00
C ILE A 154 -6.86 5.57 -9.51
N VAL A 155 -5.84 6.29 -10.00
CA VAL A 155 -5.74 6.66 -11.42
C VAL A 155 -5.67 5.43 -12.31
N CYS A 156 -4.84 4.43 -11.97
CA CYS A 156 -4.79 3.16 -12.70
C CYS A 156 -6.15 2.45 -12.68
N GLY A 157 -6.87 2.48 -11.57
CA GLY A 157 -8.22 1.93 -11.47
C GLY A 157 -9.22 2.68 -12.34
N ILE A 158 -9.22 4.02 -12.32
CA ILE A 158 -10.08 4.83 -13.19
C ILE A 158 -9.81 4.50 -14.66
N VAL A 159 -8.55 4.52 -15.07
CA VAL A 159 -8.17 4.22 -16.45
C VAL A 159 -8.59 2.80 -16.84
N GLY A 160 -8.25 1.80 -16.03
CA GLY A 160 -8.50 0.39 -16.34
C GLY A 160 -9.96 -0.03 -16.28
N TYR A 161 -10.83 0.67 -15.53
CA TYR A 161 -12.21 0.26 -15.31
C TYR A 161 -13.25 1.16 -15.99
N TYR A 162 -12.94 2.43 -16.23
CA TYR A 162 -13.90 3.39 -16.77
C TYR A 162 -13.49 4.01 -18.11
N VAL A 163 -12.21 3.85 -18.52
CA VAL A 163 -11.71 4.44 -19.79
C VAL A 163 -11.43 3.38 -20.85
N ILE A 164 -10.79 2.26 -20.48
CA ILE A 164 -10.47 1.12 -21.36
C ILE A 164 -11.48 0.01 -21.14
#